data_3b81bffba6c003e4ebbce1afd1df461d
#
_entry.id   3b81bffba6c003e4ebbce1afd1df461d
#
_cell.length_a   1.000
_cell.length_b   1.000
_cell.length_c   1.000
_cell.angle_alpha   90.00
_cell.angle_beta   90.00
_cell.angle_gamma   90.00
#
_symmetry.space_group_name_H-M   'P 1'
#
loop_
_entity.id
_entity.type
_entity.pdbx_description
1 polymer ?
#
loop_
_entity_poly.entity_id
_entity_poly.type
_entity_poly.pdbx_seq_one_letter_code
_entity_poly.pdbx_strand_id
1 'polypeptide(L)'
;MEQGTNSRGRPGRPKANLEIDLYSTPAGARAVENPVRRTILAALRERECTFEEIVSLAGRAKSTVSVHLQDLAAAGVIGSRPDPEDSRRKIFFLTGDLVASVLPETRVADDLAAYAGMYRPGSGDPFAFYRLAFRTIRVSLMQEGVLLDPLLTRAGEWLGEELYPAVAAPETGAFCANIARFWEEHRLGRIEVAETEPLVLLIYDCFECVDLPVTGKPACAFDSGILRALFSRHYGRPAEAVETRCYSMGFDHCRFEIAVEGGGREECRTPE
;
A
#
# COMPACT_ATOMS: atom_id res chain seq x y z
N MET A 1 9.01 22.66 -51.92
CA MET A 1 9.53 21.32 -51.64
C MET A 1 9.33 21.04 -50.19
N GLU A 2 8.17 20.44 -49.85
CA GLU A 2 7.82 20.03 -48.51
C GLU A 2 8.40 18.64 -48.27
N GLN A 3 9.25 18.48 -47.27
CA GLN A 3 9.64 17.15 -46.78
C GLN A 3 8.91 16.90 -45.46
N GLY A 4 7.78 16.19 -45.56
CA GLY A 4 7.06 15.65 -44.42
C GLY A 4 7.87 14.57 -43.74
N THR A 5 8.34 14.81 -42.53
CA THR A 5 8.91 13.78 -41.64
C THR A 5 7.77 12.96 -41.03
N ASN A 6 7.52 11.83 -41.67
CA ASN A 6 6.60 10.82 -41.22
C ASN A 6 7.22 10.06 -40.01
N SER A 7 6.95 10.48 -38.78
CA SER A 7 7.27 9.73 -37.58
C SER A 7 6.31 8.54 -37.46
N ARG A 8 6.68 7.41 -38.14
CA ARG A 8 6.00 6.13 -37.90
C ARG A 8 6.28 5.70 -36.48
N GLY A 9 5.29 5.89 -35.58
CA GLY A 9 5.30 5.27 -34.27
C GLY A 9 5.51 3.76 -34.43
N ARG A 10 6.50 3.21 -33.73
CA ARG A 10 6.68 1.75 -33.67
C ARG A 10 5.37 1.13 -33.18
N PRO A 11 4.81 0.11 -33.87
CA PRO A 11 3.67 -0.62 -33.37
C PRO A 11 4.06 -1.17 -31.99
N GLY A 12 3.33 -0.77 -30.94
CA GLY A 12 3.57 -1.25 -29.60
C GLY A 12 3.52 -2.78 -29.59
N ARG A 13 4.57 -3.40 -29.10
CA ARG A 13 4.59 -4.84 -28.83
C ARG A 13 3.38 -5.15 -27.95
N PRO A 14 2.55 -6.17 -28.27
CA PRO A 14 1.43 -6.52 -27.39
C PRO A 14 2.01 -6.75 -25.99
N LYS A 15 1.59 -5.91 -25.03
CA LYS A 15 2.02 -6.04 -23.63
C LYS A 15 1.45 -7.37 -23.13
N ALA A 16 2.31 -8.31 -22.79
CA ALA A 16 1.87 -9.58 -22.21
C ALA A 16 1.06 -9.29 -20.94
N ASN A 17 -0.04 -10.01 -20.74
CA ASN A 17 -0.84 -9.96 -19.51
C ASN A 17 -0.13 -10.73 -18.38
N LEU A 18 1.12 -10.38 -18.11
CA LEU A 18 1.94 -11.03 -17.11
C LEU A 18 1.86 -10.23 -15.80
N GLU A 19 1.37 -10.87 -14.78
CA GLU A 19 1.37 -10.34 -13.42
C GLU A 19 2.71 -10.61 -12.76
N ILE A 20 3.32 -9.58 -12.15
CA ILE A 20 4.64 -9.66 -11.54
C ILE A 20 4.59 -9.04 -10.16
N ASP A 21 5.12 -9.75 -9.16
CA ASP A 21 5.40 -9.18 -7.85
C ASP A 21 6.91 -8.94 -7.71
N LEU A 22 7.29 -7.78 -7.23
CA LEU A 22 8.68 -7.38 -7.03
C LEU A 22 8.99 -7.37 -5.54
N TYR A 23 9.96 -8.18 -5.13
CA TYR A 23 10.41 -8.28 -3.74
C TYR A 23 11.81 -7.66 -3.58
N SER A 24 12.01 -6.92 -2.50
CA SER A 24 13.33 -6.50 -2.01
C SER A 24 13.86 -7.58 -1.08
N THR A 25 15.09 -8.04 -1.29
CA THR A 25 15.77 -9.04 -0.45
C THR A 25 17.17 -8.53 -0.10
N PRO A 26 17.85 -9.11 0.91
CA PRO A 26 19.25 -8.78 1.20
C PRO A 26 20.20 -8.95 0.00
N ALA A 27 19.83 -9.81 -0.97
CA ALA A 27 20.59 -10.04 -2.19
C ALA A 27 20.12 -9.20 -3.39
N GLY A 28 19.27 -8.18 -3.15
CA GLY A 28 18.72 -7.28 -4.16
C GLY A 28 17.29 -7.61 -4.57
N ALA A 29 16.77 -6.91 -5.59
CA ALA A 29 15.40 -7.08 -6.07
C ALA A 29 15.18 -8.44 -6.76
N ARG A 30 14.00 -9.03 -6.57
CA ARG A 30 13.55 -10.29 -7.17
C ARG A 30 12.16 -10.13 -7.77
N ALA A 31 12.01 -10.45 -9.04
CA ALA A 31 10.72 -10.50 -9.73
C ALA A 31 10.15 -11.93 -9.62
N VAL A 32 8.87 -12.03 -9.27
CA VAL A 32 8.13 -13.28 -9.16
C VAL A 32 6.92 -13.24 -10.09
N GLU A 33 6.99 -13.99 -11.18
CA GLU A 33 5.98 -14.04 -12.25
C GLU A 33 5.10 -15.29 -12.13
N ASN A 34 5.64 -16.37 -11.55
CA ASN A 34 4.93 -17.66 -11.48
C ASN A 34 3.70 -17.57 -10.58
N PRO A 35 2.49 -17.90 -11.08
CA PRO A 35 1.25 -17.75 -10.33
C PRO A 35 1.22 -18.56 -9.03
N VAL A 36 1.80 -19.78 -9.03
CA VAL A 36 1.85 -20.61 -7.82
C VAL A 36 2.75 -19.97 -6.75
N ARG A 37 3.91 -19.41 -7.16
CA ARG A 37 4.79 -18.69 -6.23
C ARG A 37 4.11 -17.45 -5.67
N ARG A 38 3.40 -16.69 -6.51
CA ARG A 38 2.64 -15.52 -6.08
C ARG A 38 1.55 -15.90 -5.07
N THR A 39 0.82 -17.01 -5.29
CA THR A 39 -0.16 -17.54 -4.33
C THR A 39 0.50 -17.91 -2.99
N ILE A 40 1.65 -18.58 -3.02
CA ILE A 40 2.40 -18.93 -1.82
C ILE A 40 2.82 -17.67 -1.07
N LEU A 41 3.40 -16.69 -1.76
CA LEU A 41 3.86 -15.45 -1.15
C LEU A 41 2.70 -14.59 -0.63
N ALA A 42 1.55 -14.59 -1.30
CA ALA A 42 0.36 -13.93 -0.79
C ALA A 42 -0.09 -14.49 0.57
N ALA A 43 -0.09 -15.82 0.73
CA ALA A 43 -0.40 -16.45 2.00
C ALA A 43 0.63 -16.12 3.09
N LEU A 44 1.92 -16.10 2.74
CA LEU A 44 3.00 -15.78 3.66
C LEU A 44 3.07 -14.31 4.07
N ARG A 45 2.39 -13.41 3.34
CA ARG A 45 2.21 -12.00 3.76
C ARG A 45 1.22 -11.87 4.91
N GLU A 46 0.22 -12.75 4.96
CA GLU A 46 -0.79 -12.73 6.01
C GLU A 46 -0.29 -13.39 7.30
N ARG A 47 0.41 -14.51 7.16
CA ARG A 47 0.96 -15.27 8.29
C ARG A 47 2.03 -16.29 7.87
N GLU A 48 2.80 -16.72 8.83
CA GLU A 48 3.67 -17.89 8.64
C GLU A 48 2.83 -19.16 8.39
N CYS A 49 3.34 -20.06 7.56
CA CYS A 49 2.62 -21.26 7.17
C CYS A 49 3.52 -22.51 7.23
N THR A 50 2.91 -23.65 7.59
CA THR A 50 3.52 -24.97 7.46
C THR A 50 3.54 -25.42 6.00
N PHE A 51 4.33 -26.47 5.69
CA PHE A 51 4.36 -27.04 4.34
C PHE A 51 2.99 -27.54 3.87
N GLU A 52 2.24 -28.21 4.76
CA GLU A 52 0.92 -28.76 4.47
C GLU A 52 -0.10 -27.65 4.15
N GLU A 53 -0.07 -26.58 4.91
CA GLU A 53 -0.94 -25.41 4.65
C GLU A 53 -0.63 -24.80 3.29
N ILE A 54 0.65 -24.62 2.95
CA ILE A 54 1.08 -24.10 1.65
C ILE A 54 0.63 -25.01 0.51
N VAL A 55 0.76 -26.33 0.66
CA VAL A 55 0.29 -27.31 -0.33
C VAL A 55 -1.22 -27.17 -0.55
N SER A 56 -1.98 -27.06 0.55
CA SER A 56 -3.44 -26.85 0.49
C SER A 56 -3.82 -25.57 -0.22
N LEU A 57 -3.19 -24.45 0.14
CA LEU A 57 -3.44 -23.12 -0.44
C LEU A 57 -3.04 -23.04 -1.92
N ALA A 58 -1.90 -23.63 -2.29
CA ALA A 58 -1.41 -23.64 -3.66
C ALA A 58 -2.20 -24.56 -4.58
N GLY A 59 -2.94 -25.53 -4.06
CA GLY A 59 -3.72 -26.50 -4.85
C GLY A 59 -2.87 -27.32 -5.83
N ARG A 60 -1.62 -27.63 -5.45
CA ARG A 60 -0.65 -28.35 -6.30
C ARG A 60 -0.04 -29.55 -5.57
N ALA A 61 0.54 -30.48 -6.34
CA ALA A 61 1.23 -31.63 -5.78
C ALA A 61 2.40 -31.22 -4.85
N LYS A 62 2.61 -31.96 -3.78
CA LYS A 62 3.67 -31.72 -2.77
C LYS A 62 5.05 -31.53 -3.41
N SER A 63 5.39 -32.35 -4.43
CA SER A 63 6.66 -32.23 -5.16
C SER A 63 6.80 -30.89 -5.90
N THR A 64 5.73 -30.41 -6.53
CA THR A 64 5.71 -29.11 -7.22
C THR A 64 5.89 -27.96 -6.24
N VAL A 65 5.15 -27.98 -5.12
CA VAL A 65 5.27 -26.96 -4.07
C VAL A 65 6.66 -26.95 -3.46
N SER A 66 7.25 -28.14 -3.23
CA SER A 66 8.61 -28.27 -2.70
C SER A 66 9.64 -27.57 -3.59
N VAL A 67 9.55 -27.73 -4.91
CA VAL A 67 10.45 -27.06 -5.85
C VAL A 67 10.25 -25.53 -5.79
N HIS A 68 9.01 -25.04 -5.77
CA HIS A 68 8.75 -23.61 -5.67
C HIS A 68 9.29 -23.01 -4.36
N LEU A 69 9.14 -23.70 -3.22
CA LEU A 69 9.68 -23.24 -1.95
C LEU A 69 11.21 -23.21 -1.95
N GLN A 70 11.85 -24.22 -2.56
CA GLN A 70 13.32 -24.23 -2.70
C GLN A 70 13.82 -23.05 -3.53
N ASP A 71 13.17 -22.78 -4.66
CA ASP A 71 13.55 -21.66 -5.53
C ASP A 71 13.34 -20.30 -4.83
N LEU A 72 12.22 -20.12 -4.12
CA LEU A 72 11.94 -18.89 -3.36
C LEU A 72 12.95 -18.69 -2.21
N ALA A 73 13.33 -19.77 -1.52
CA ALA A 73 14.35 -19.73 -0.49
C ALA A 73 15.74 -19.41 -1.07
N ALA A 74 16.11 -20.04 -2.19
CA ALA A 74 17.36 -19.75 -2.89
C ALA A 74 17.42 -18.30 -3.40
N ALA A 75 16.28 -17.72 -3.77
CA ALA A 75 16.16 -16.31 -4.14
C ALA A 75 16.20 -15.35 -2.94
N GLY A 76 16.17 -15.87 -1.70
CA GLY A 76 16.15 -15.06 -0.48
C GLY A 76 14.82 -14.34 -0.23
N VAL A 77 13.74 -14.81 -0.83
CA VAL A 77 12.38 -14.20 -0.65
C VAL A 77 11.69 -14.78 0.56
N ILE A 78 11.93 -16.07 0.86
CA ILE A 78 11.39 -16.77 2.03
C ILE A 78 12.49 -17.42 2.85
N GLY A 79 12.22 -17.58 4.14
CA GLY A 79 12.98 -18.41 5.07
C GLY A 79 12.17 -19.62 5.55
N SER A 80 12.83 -20.51 6.27
CA SER A 80 12.15 -21.59 6.99
C SER A 80 12.87 -21.91 8.30
N ARG A 81 12.09 -22.32 9.31
CA ARG A 81 12.61 -22.82 10.59
C ARG A 81 11.85 -24.08 11.02
N PRO A 82 12.41 -24.90 11.92
CA PRO A 82 11.66 -25.98 12.54
C PRO A 82 10.42 -25.44 13.27
N ASP A 83 9.34 -26.21 13.24
CA ASP A 83 8.15 -25.91 14.04
C ASP A 83 8.47 -26.16 15.52
N PRO A 84 8.18 -25.20 16.44
CA PRO A 84 8.41 -25.37 17.88
C PRO A 84 7.63 -26.54 18.49
N GLU A 85 6.49 -26.92 17.95
CA GLU A 85 5.63 -28.00 18.43
C GLU A 85 6.00 -29.36 17.84
N ASP A 86 6.56 -29.42 16.63
CA ASP A 86 7.03 -30.64 15.97
C ASP A 86 8.23 -30.33 15.07
N SER A 87 9.42 -30.58 15.58
CA SER A 87 10.69 -30.33 14.88
C SER A 87 10.85 -31.02 13.52
N ARG A 88 10.02 -32.03 13.22
CA ARG A 88 9.98 -32.69 11.90
C ARG A 88 9.26 -31.85 10.85
N ARG A 89 8.49 -30.86 11.27
CA ARG A 89 7.80 -29.90 10.39
C ARG A 89 8.63 -28.65 10.21
N LYS A 90 8.36 -27.92 9.12
CA LYS A 90 8.95 -26.63 8.86
C LYS A 90 7.85 -25.57 8.75
N ILE A 91 8.12 -24.43 9.35
CA ILE A 91 7.35 -23.20 9.20
C ILE A 91 8.10 -22.32 8.22
N PHE A 92 7.39 -21.80 7.23
CA PHE A 92 7.89 -20.87 6.21
C PHE A 92 7.42 -19.46 6.51
N PHE A 93 8.26 -18.47 6.24
CA PHE A 93 7.99 -17.05 6.46
C PHE A 93 8.70 -16.20 5.40
N LEU A 94 8.23 -14.96 5.22
CA LEU A 94 8.88 -14.01 4.33
C LEU A 94 10.19 -13.50 4.95
N THR A 95 11.22 -13.38 4.11
CA THR A 95 12.47 -12.68 4.40
C THR A 95 12.69 -11.49 3.47
N GLY A 96 11.92 -11.42 2.40
CA GLY A 96 11.90 -10.29 1.48
C GLY A 96 10.60 -9.51 1.59
N ASP A 97 10.66 -8.20 1.35
CA ASP A 97 9.50 -7.31 1.37
C ASP A 97 8.92 -7.12 -0.01
N LEU A 98 7.61 -7.22 -0.16
CA LEU A 98 6.94 -6.79 -1.37
C LEU A 98 7.11 -5.28 -1.53
N VAL A 99 7.60 -4.83 -2.70
CA VAL A 99 7.81 -3.40 -2.99
C VAL A 99 6.89 -2.89 -4.08
N ALA A 100 6.51 -3.75 -5.03
CA ALA A 100 5.60 -3.38 -6.11
C ALA A 100 4.93 -4.61 -6.70
N SER A 101 3.77 -4.41 -7.34
CA SER A 101 3.15 -5.40 -8.21
C SER A 101 2.85 -4.77 -9.58
N VAL A 102 3.00 -5.54 -10.65
CA VAL A 102 2.56 -5.17 -11.99
C VAL A 102 1.34 -6.01 -12.32
N LEU A 103 0.17 -5.38 -12.38
CA LEU A 103 -1.12 -6.01 -12.64
C LEU A 103 -1.74 -5.35 -13.87
N PRO A 104 -1.61 -5.96 -15.06
CA PRO A 104 -2.05 -5.35 -16.33
C PRO A 104 -3.54 -4.98 -16.36
N GLU A 105 -4.38 -5.70 -15.61
CA GLU A 105 -5.80 -5.43 -15.49
C GLU A 105 -6.13 -4.17 -14.68
N THR A 106 -5.16 -3.62 -13.94
CA THR A 106 -5.35 -2.38 -13.17
C THR A 106 -4.91 -1.13 -13.92
N ARG A 107 -4.51 -1.27 -15.18
CA ARG A 107 -4.12 -0.13 -16.00
C ARG A 107 -5.26 0.86 -16.17
N VAL A 108 -4.95 2.13 -16.02
CA VAL A 108 -5.89 3.21 -16.28
C VAL A 108 -5.61 3.81 -17.67
N ALA A 109 -6.67 4.21 -18.37
CA ALA A 109 -6.58 4.89 -19.67
C ALA A 109 -6.83 6.39 -19.44
N ASP A 110 -5.88 7.07 -18.79
CA ASP A 110 -6.01 8.47 -18.47
C ASP A 110 -5.14 9.36 -19.35
N ASP A 111 -5.63 10.58 -19.66
CA ASP A 111 -4.88 11.54 -20.47
C ASP A 111 -4.01 12.42 -19.57
N LEU A 112 -2.74 12.04 -19.43
CA LEU A 112 -1.75 12.83 -18.69
C LEU A 112 -1.59 14.25 -19.23
N ALA A 113 -1.82 14.50 -20.52
CA ALA A 113 -1.72 15.84 -21.10
C ALA A 113 -2.86 16.72 -20.62
N ALA A 114 -4.10 16.18 -20.57
CA ALA A 114 -5.24 16.87 -19.99
C ALA A 114 -5.02 17.17 -18.51
N TYR A 115 -4.49 16.19 -17.77
CA TYR A 115 -4.16 16.33 -16.36
C TYR A 115 -3.10 17.42 -16.10
N ALA A 116 -1.98 17.38 -16.83
CA ALA A 116 -0.94 18.41 -16.74
C ALA A 116 -1.45 19.80 -17.16
N GLY A 117 -2.44 19.86 -18.06
CA GLY A 117 -3.10 21.08 -18.50
C GLY A 117 -3.95 21.78 -17.42
N MET A 118 -4.28 21.09 -16.32
CA MET A 118 -4.97 21.70 -15.17
C MET A 118 -4.05 22.59 -14.32
N TYR A 119 -2.76 22.42 -14.43
CA TYR A 119 -1.79 23.26 -13.72
C TYR A 119 -1.81 24.69 -14.26
N ARG A 120 -1.94 25.67 -13.36
CA ARG A 120 -1.95 27.10 -13.67
C ARG A 120 -0.63 27.72 -13.21
N PRO A 121 0.33 28.00 -14.11
CA PRO A 121 1.53 28.76 -13.77
C PRO A 121 1.15 30.11 -13.17
N GLY A 122 1.81 30.50 -12.08
CA GLY A 122 1.54 31.78 -11.43
C GLY A 122 0.37 31.80 -10.44
N SER A 123 -0.19 30.66 -10.07
CA SER A 123 -1.22 30.55 -9.02
C SER A 123 -0.77 31.04 -7.64
N GLY A 124 0.53 31.25 -7.44
CA GLY A 124 1.11 31.64 -6.15
C GLY A 124 1.15 30.53 -5.10
N ASP A 125 0.66 29.33 -5.43
CA ASP A 125 0.73 28.17 -4.56
C ASP A 125 2.02 27.35 -4.82
N PRO A 126 3.03 27.43 -3.94
CA PRO A 126 4.29 26.71 -4.14
C PRO A 126 4.11 25.18 -4.09
N PHE A 127 3.03 24.68 -3.47
CA PHE A 127 2.76 23.25 -3.34
C PHE A 127 2.04 22.67 -4.56
N ALA A 128 1.38 23.51 -5.38
CA ALA A 128 0.63 23.05 -6.54
C ALA A 128 1.50 22.25 -7.53
N PHE A 129 2.74 22.70 -7.74
CA PHE A 129 3.69 21.98 -8.61
C PHE A 129 4.10 20.62 -8.04
N TYR A 130 4.39 20.54 -6.76
CA TYR A 130 4.78 19.27 -6.12
C TYR A 130 3.63 18.26 -6.14
N ARG A 131 2.41 18.72 -5.88
CA ARG A 131 1.20 17.90 -5.98
C ARG A 131 1.01 17.38 -7.40
N LEU A 132 1.13 18.25 -8.40
CA LEU A 132 1.05 17.87 -9.82
C LEU A 132 2.13 16.82 -10.15
N ALA A 133 3.38 17.06 -9.77
CA ALA A 133 4.48 16.14 -10.04
C ALA A 133 4.24 14.75 -9.42
N PHE A 134 3.85 14.71 -8.15
CA PHE A 134 3.57 13.45 -7.45
C PHE A 134 2.43 12.66 -8.13
N ARG A 135 1.34 13.34 -8.46
CA ARG A 135 0.20 12.73 -9.16
C ARG A 135 0.55 12.26 -10.56
N THR A 136 1.31 13.07 -11.31
CA THR A 136 1.75 12.67 -12.66
C THR A 136 2.57 11.39 -12.60
N ILE A 137 3.49 11.26 -11.64
CA ILE A 137 4.26 10.03 -11.43
C ILE A 137 3.32 8.86 -11.12
N ARG A 138 2.36 9.04 -10.21
CA ARG A 138 1.41 7.98 -9.86
C ARG A 138 0.56 7.54 -11.03
N VAL A 139 -0.03 8.48 -11.77
CA VAL A 139 -0.86 8.16 -12.95
C VAL A 139 -0.04 7.46 -14.02
N SER A 140 1.22 7.88 -14.26
CA SER A 140 2.10 7.19 -15.20
C SER A 140 2.35 5.73 -14.81
N LEU A 141 2.54 5.46 -13.52
CA LEU A 141 2.69 4.09 -13.01
C LEU A 141 1.38 3.29 -13.15
N MET A 142 0.24 3.90 -12.85
CA MET A 142 -1.07 3.27 -13.00
C MET A 142 -1.38 2.93 -14.47
N GLN A 143 -0.95 3.74 -15.43
CA GLN A 143 -1.08 3.45 -16.86
C GLN A 143 -0.30 2.20 -17.29
N GLU A 144 0.80 1.90 -16.60
CA GLU A 144 1.55 0.67 -16.81
C GLU A 144 1.05 -0.51 -15.95
N GLY A 145 0.06 -0.28 -15.07
CA GLY A 145 -0.44 -1.27 -14.12
C GLY A 145 0.52 -1.52 -12.96
N VAL A 146 1.41 -0.56 -12.68
CA VAL A 146 2.36 -0.66 -11.57
C VAL A 146 1.72 -0.13 -10.28
N LEU A 147 1.60 -0.98 -9.27
CA LEU A 147 1.09 -0.67 -7.94
C LEU A 147 2.27 -0.59 -6.98
N LEU A 148 2.45 0.58 -6.35
CA LEU A 148 3.52 0.85 -5.38
C LEU A 148 3.00 0.89 -3.93
N ASP A 149 1.74 0.51 -3.69
CA ASP A 149 1.12 0.65 -2.37
C ASP A 149 1.97 0.08 -1.22
N PRO A 150 2.61 -1.11 -1.32
CA PRO A 150 3.46 -1.61 -0.25
C PRO A 150 4.67 -0.72 0.05
N LEU A 151 5.26 -0.12 -0.98
CA LEU A 151 6.38 0.80 -0.83
C LEU A 151 5.92 2.14 -0.24
N LEU A 152 4.78 2.65 -0.70
CA LEU A 152 4.19 3.90 -0.21
C LEU A 152 3.78 3.76 1.26
N THR A 153 3.16 2.65 1.66
CA THR A 153 2.83 2.39 3.07
C THR A 153 4.08 2.43 3.95
N ARG A 154 5.15 1.73 3.58
CA ARG A 154 6.41 1.74 4.35
C ARG A 154 7.06 3.13 4.40
N ALA A 155 7.05 3.86 3.29
CA ALA A 155 7.55 5.24 3.26
C ALA A 155 6.72 6.15 4.15
N GLY A 156 5.40 5.96 4.18
CA GLY A 156 4.49 6.64 5.10
C GLY A 156 4.78 6.30 6.56
N GLU A 157 4.97 5.02 6.88
CA GLU A 157 5.33 4.58 8.24
C GLU A 157 6.63 5.25 8.71
N TRP A 158 7.64 5.27 7.87
CA TRP A 158 8.92 5.91 8.16
C TRP A 158 8.75 7.40 8.46
N LEU A 159 7.99 8.08 7.62
CA LEU A 159 7.69 9.49 7.83
C LEU A 159 6.87 9.71 9.11
N GLY A 160 5.87 8.86 9.37
CA GLY A 160 5.02 8.95 10.58
C GLY A 160 5.81 8.80 11.87
N GLU A 161 6.81 7.92 11.90
CA GLU A 161 7.74 7.79 13.05
C GLU A 161 8.49 9.10 13.31
N GLU A 162 9.00 9.75 12.26
CA GLU A 162 9.73 11.02 12.36
C GLU A 162 8.80 12.20 12.70
N LEU A 163 7.54 12.17 12.27
CA LEU A 163 6.55 13.22 12.54
C LEU A 163 5.95 13.14 13.93
N TYR A 164 5.96 11.98 14.58
CA TYR A 164 5.30 11.77 15.85
C TYR A 164 5.62 12.84 16.92
N PRO A 165 6.90 13.25 17.14
CA PRO A 165 7.23 14.28 18.13
C PRO A 165 6.54 15.63 17.89
N ALA A 166 6.23 15.96 16.62
CA ALA A 166 5.60 17.24 16.26
C ALA A 166 4.09 17.25 16.54
N VAL A 167 3.44 16.07 16.60
CA VAL A 167 2.00 15.96 16.81
C VAL A 167 1.61 15.28 18.14
N ALA A 168 2.58 14.77 18.89
CA ALA A 168 2.35 14.04 20.12
C ALA A 168 1.51 14.84 21.15
N ALA A 169 0.58 14.14 21.79
CA ALA A 169 -0.18 14.63 22.93
C ALA A 169 -0.60 13.45 23.80
N PRO A 170 -0.81 13.62 25.13
CA PRO A 170 -1.21 12.53 26.02
C PRO A 170 -2.62 11.99 25.71
N GLU A 171 -3.55 12.88 25.39
CA GLU A 171 -4.95 12.54 25.13
C GLU A 171 -5.19 12.34 23.63
N THR A 172 -5.92 11.29 23.26
CA THR A 172 -6.21 10.94 21.85
C THR A 172 -6.89 12.10 21.10
N GLY A 173 -7.83 12.80 21.75
CA GLY A 173 -8.50 13.95 21.13
C GLY A 173 -7.54 15.09 20.79
N ALA A 174 -6.63 15.42 21.70
CA ALA A 174 -5.59 16.43 21.47
C ALA A 174 -4.57 15.97 20.41
N PHE A 175 -4.24 14.69 20.41
CA PHE A 175 -3.37 14.08 19.41
C PHE A 175 -3.98 14.18 18.00
N CYS A 176 -5.26 13.78 17.84
CA CYS A 176 -5.98 13.93 16.57
C CYS A 176 -6.07 15.40 16.11
N ALA A 177 -6.30 16.33 17.04
CA ALA A 177 -6.33 17.76 16.73
C ALA A 177 -4.97 18.28 16.24
N ASN A 178 -3.86 17.78 16.81
CA ASN A 178 -2.52 18.12 16.38
C ASN A 178 -2.22 17.55 14.97
N ILE A 179 -2.64 16.31 14.68
CA ILE A 179 -2.54 15.73 13.34
C ILE A 179 -3.34 16.56 12.34
N ALA A 180 -4.60 16.89 12.66
CA ALA A 180 -5.45 17.69 11.77
C ALA A 180 -4.82 19.05 11.44
N ARG A 181 -4.31 19.75 12.47
CA ARG A 181 -3.60 21.02 12.29
C ARG A 181 -2.35 20.84 11.40
N PHE A 182 -1.55 19.81 11.64
CA PHE A 182 -0.37 19.52 10.82
C PHE A 182 -0.74 19.30 9.35
N TRP A 183 -1.79 18.52 9.07
CA TRP A 183 -2.27 18.29 7.70
C TRP A 183 -2.69 19.58 7.01
N GLU A 184 -3.43 20.43 7.70
CA GLU A 184 -3.90 21.71 7.18
C GLU A 184 -2.74 22.69 6.92
N GLU A 185 -1.83 22.85 7.88
CA GLU A 185 -0.64 23.72 7.76
C GLU A 185 0.26 23.30 6.59
N HIS A 186 0.37 21.99 6.31
CA HIS A 186 1.18 21.45 5.22
C HIS A 186 0.38 21.20 3.93
N ARG A 187 -0.90 21.58 3.90
CA ARG A 187 -1.80 21.40 2.74
C ARG A 187 -1.91 19.95 2.26
N LEU A 188 -1.86 19.01 3.19
CA LEU A 188 -2.04 17.60 2.91
C LEU A 188 -3.52 17.20 2.81
N GLY A 189 -4.39 18.05 3.33
CA GLY A 189 -5.84 17.87 3.39
C GLY A 189 -6.39 18.43 4.69
N ARG A 190 -7.70 18.27 4.89
CA ARG A 190 -8.41 18.66 6.12
C ARG A 190 -8.94 17.40 6.80
N ILE A 191 -8.47 17.15 8.02
CA ILE A 191 -8.89 15.98 8.80
C ILE A 191 -10.03 16.35 9.75
N GLU A 192 -11.04 15.50 9.81
CA GLU A 192 -12.12 15.53 10.79
C GLU A 192 -12.21 14.18 11.50
N VAL A 193 -12.42 14.19 12.83
CA VAL A 193 -12.72 12.99 13.59
C VAL A 193 -14.23 12.75 13.51
N ALA A 194 -14.65 11.72 12.80
CA ALA A 194 -16.07 11.39 12.62
C ALA A 194 -16.62 10.53 13.78
N GLU A 195 -15.81 9.60 14.27
CA GLU A 195 -16.17 8.65 15.32
C GLU A 195 -14.94 8.44 16.21
N THR A 196 -15.19 8.15 17.50
CA THR A 196 -14.12 7.91 18.48
C THR A 196 -14.01 6.45 18.89
N GLU A 197 -15.07 5.65 18.72
CA GLU A 197 -15.14 4.21 19.03
C GLU A 197 -16.04 3.48 18.01
N PRO A 198 -15.47 2.87 16.96
CA PRO A 198 -14.05 2.89 16.57
C PRO A 198 -13.58 4.28 16.13
N LEU A 199 -12.29 4.56 16.26
CA LEU A 199 -11.76 5.85 15.81
C LEU A 199 -11.78 5.92 14.28
N VAL A 200 -12.47 6.93 13.75
CA VAL A 200 -12.64 7.17 12.32
C VAL A 200 -12.20 8.59 11.97
N LEU A 201 -11.30 8.69 11.00
CA LEU A 201 -10.85 9.96 10.44
C LEU A 201 -11.39 10.12 9.02
N LEU A 202 -11.91 11.32 8.71
CA LEU A 202 -12.24 11.74 7.36
C LEU A 202 -11.19 12.73 6.88
N ILE A 203 -10.69 12.55 5.65
CA ILE A 203 -9.72 13.47 5.05
C ILE A 203 -10.32 14.04 3.78
N TYR A 204 -10.57 15.33 3.78
CA TYR A 204 -11.02 16.11 2.63
C TYR A 204 -9.82 16.74 1.91
N ASP A 205 -9.96 16.96 0.61
CA ASP A 205 -8.91 17.55 -0.24
C ASP A 205 -7.55 16.82 -0.13
N CYS A 206 -7.61 15.49 0.04
CA CYS A 206 -6.45 14.63 0.25
C CYS A 206 -5.41 14.83 -0.87
N PHE A 207 -4.19 15.22 -0.48
CA PHE A 207 -3.10 15.50 -1.43
C PHE A 207 -2.72 14.28 -2.26
N GLU A 208 -2.97 13.08 -1.74
CA GLU A 208 -2.55 11.84 -2.38
C GLU A 208 -3.50 11.40 -3.51
N CYS A 209 -4.80 11.68 -3.40
CA CYS A 209 -5.78 11.05 -4.28
C CYS A 209 -6.86 11.95 -4.90
N VAL A 210 -7.03 13.20 -4.47
CA VAL A 210 -8.19 14.03 -4.88
C VAL A 210 -8.34 14.19 -6.40
N ASP A 211 -7.26 14.18 -7.16
CA ASP A 211 -7.29 14.29 -8.63
C ASP A 211 -6.84 12.98 -9.32
N LEU A 212 -6.82 11.84 -8.61
CA LEU A 212 -6.51 10.55 -9.26
C LEU A 212 -7.73 10.01 -10.01
N PRO A 213 -7.50 9.19 -11.05
CA PRO A 213 -8.56 8.48 -11.74
C PRO A 213 -9.41 7.63 -10.79
N VAL A 214 -10.71 7.53 -11.06
CA VAL A 214 -11.61 6.63 -10.33
C VAL A 214 -11.35 5.20 -10.79
N THR A 215 -10.77 4.40 -9.90
CA THR A 215 -10.42 2.99 -10.14
C THR A 215 -11.30 2.01 -9.36
N GLY A 216 -12.12 2.52 -8.43
CA GLY A 216 -12.89 1.70 -7.49
C GLY A 216 -12.06 1.10 -6.35
N LYS A 217 -10.78 1.45 -6.22
CA LYS A 217 -9.86 0.95 -5.19
C LYS A 217 -9.30 2.08 -4.34
N PRO A 218 -8.94 1.81 -3.06
CA PRO A 218 -8.19 2.75 -2.22
C PRO A 218 -6.88 3.19 -2.91
N ALA A 219 -6.44 4.42 -2.64
CA ALA A 219 -5.24 4.97 -3.27
C ALA A 219 -4.32 5.74 -2.31
N CYS A 220 -4.65 5.80 -1.00
CA CYS A 220 -3.89 6.59 -0.03
C CYS A 220 -3.00 5.70 0.86
N ALA A 221 -2.19 4.87 0.22
CA ALA A 221 -1.28 3.95 0.91
C ALA A 221 -0.21 4.70 1.73
N PHE A 222 0.23 5.87 1.27
CA PHE A 222 1.19 6.70 1.99
C PHE A 222 0.58 7.31 3.25
N ASP A 223 -0.63 7.90 3.16
CA ASP A 223 -1.37 8.38 4.31
C ASP A 223 -1.69 7.27 5.30
N SER A 224 -2.11 6.07 4.81
CA SER A 224 -2.30 4.88 5.65
C SER A 224 -1.05 4.56 6.46
N GLY A 225 0.12 4.59 5.84
CA GLY A 225 1.40 4.34 6.52
C GLY A 225 1.72 5.38 7.59
N ILE A 226 1.54 6.68 7.28
CA ILE A 226 1.77 7.75 8.25
C ILE A 226 0.85 7.58 9.46
N LEU A 227 -0.46 7.43 9.23
CA LEU A 227 -1.43 7.27 10.30
C LEU A 227 -1.16 6.02 11.14
N ARG A 228 -0.84 4.89 10.49
CA ARG A 228 -0.46 3.64 11.15
C ARG A 228 0.71 3.84 12.14
N ALA A 229 1.79 4.49 11.70
CA ALA A 229 2.94 4.76 12.55
C ALA A 229 2.59 5.73 13.70
N LEU A 230 1.91 6.83 13.40
CA LEU A 230 1.48 7.82 14.38
C LEU A 230 0.64 7.20 15.49
N PHE A 231 -0.39 6.41 15.14
CA PHE A 231 -1.27 5.77 16.11
C PHE A 231 -0.60 4.61 16.84
N SER A 232 0.26 3.84 16.18
CA SER A 232 1.06 2.79 16.86
C SER A 232 1.94 3.39 17.95
N ARG A 233 2.60 4.51 17.69
CA ARG A 233 3.41 5.25 18.68
C ARG A 233 2.55 5.83 19.79
N HIS A 234 1.41 6.43 19.46
CA HIS A 234 0.51 7.02 20.44
C HIS A 234 -0.03 6.01 21.44
N TYR A 235 -0.47 4.85 20.96
CA TYR A 235 -1.02 3.79 21.82
C TYR A 235 0.04 2.85 22.41
N GLY A 236 1.30 2.93 21.96
CA GLY A 236 2.38 2.01 22.37
C GLY A 236 2.14 0.55 21.96
N ARG A 237 1.29 0.33 20.96
CA ARG A 237 0.88 -0.98 20.42
C ARG A 237 0.65 -0.85 18.91
N PRO A 238 0.81 -1.94 18.13
CA PRO A 238 0.51 -1.91 16.71
C PRO A 238 -0.90 -1.41 16.44
N ALA A 239 -1.01 -0.49 15.51
CA ALA A 239 -2.28 0.03 15.01
C ALA A 239 -2.34 -0.14 13.49
N GLU A 240 -3.54 -0.35 12.97
CA GLU A 240 -3.82 -0.36 11.55
C GLU A 240 -4.64 0.89 11.19
N ALA A 241 -4.37 1.45 10.02
CA ALA A 241 -5.14 2.55 9.44
C ALA A 241 -5.70 2.09 8.09
N VAL A 242 -6.94 1.63 8.10
CA VAL A 242 -7.58 1.02 6.93
C VAL A 242 -8.40 2.06 6.17
N GLU A 243 -8.03 2.34 4.92
CA GLU A 243 -8.81 3.21 4.05
C GLU A 243 -10.05 2.47 3.53
N THR A 244 -11.24 2.92 3.92
CA THR A 244 -12.52 2.30 3.54
C THR A 244 -13.30 3.11 2.51
N ARG A 245 -12.95 4.40 2.31
CA ARG A 245 -13.45 5.28 1.25
C ARG A 245 -12.33 6.16 0.71
N CYS A 246 -12.40 6.50 -0.57
CA CYS A 246 -11.37 7.29 -1.25
C CYS A 246 -11.95 8.02 -2.45
N TYR A 247 -11.34 9.15 -2.86
CA TYR A 247 -11.66 9.81 -4.14
C TYR A 247 -11.49 8.86 -5.33
N SER A 248 -10.45 8.03 -5.31
CA SER A 248 -10.22 6.99 -6.33
C SER A 248 -11.28 5.88 -6.34
N MET A 249 -12.09 5.77 -5.28
CA MET A 249 -13.26 4.89 -5.21
C MET A 249 -14.56 5.61 -5.62
N GLY A 250 -14.50 6.92 -5.92
CA GLY A 250 -15.67 7.73 -6.30
C GLY A 250 -16.36 8.44 -5.14
N PHE A 251 -15.73 8.49 -3.95
CA PHE A 251 -16.23 9.28 -2.82
C PHE A 251 -15.66 10.71 -2.84
N ASP A 252 -16.23 11.60 -2.05
CA ASP A 252 -15.82 13.00 -1.90
C ASP A 252 -14.87 13.24 -0.71
N HIS A 253 -14.40 12.17 -0.06
CA HIS A 253 -13.44 12.17 1.04
C HIS A 253 -12.75 10.82 1.15
N CYS A 254 -11.60 10.78 1.82
CA CYS A 254 -11.01 9.53 2.31
C CYS A 254 -11.51 9.24 3.73
N ARG A 255 -11.82 7.98 4.02
CA ARG A 255 -12.24 7.52 5.36
C ARG A 255 -11.28 6.45 5.84
N PHE A 256 -10.63 6.71 6.97
CA PHE A 256 -9.71 5.79 7.62
C PHE A 256 -10.31 5.29 8.93
N GLU A 257 -10.32 3.98 9.10
CA GLU A 257 -10.65 3.32 10.35
C GLU A 257 -9.36 2.93 11.06
N ILE A 258 -9.20 3.40 12.30
CA ILE A 258 -8.01 3.13 13.11
C ILE A 258 -8.34 1.96 14.05
N ALA A 259 -7.68 0.83 13.85
CA ALA A 259 -7.79 -0.36 14.69
C ALA A 259 -6.48 -0.57 15.45
N VAL A 260 -6.56 -0.81 16.75
CA VAL A 260 -5.41 -1.04 17.63
C VAL A 260 -5.41 -2.49 18.09
N GLU A 261 -4.30 -3.20 17.91
CA GLU A 261 -4.20 -4.59 18.35
C GLU A 261 -4.42 -4.74 19.87
N GLY A 262 -5.21 -5.72 20.27
CA GLY A 262 -5.55 -5.98 21.67
C GLY A 262 -6.64 -5.07 22.26
N GLY A 263 -7.28 -4.20 21.45
CA GLY A 263 -8.52 -3.48 21.76
C GLY A 263 -9.75 -4.33 21.41
N GLY A 264 -9.74 -5.62 21.72
CA GLY A 264 -10.84 -6.53 21.49
C GLY A 264 -11.95 -6.30 22.48
N ARG A 265 -13.21 -6.31 22.01
CA ARG A 265 -14.45 -6.40 22.75
C ARG A 265 -14.23 -7.15 24.06
N GLU A 266 -14.36 -6.48 25.20
CA GLU A 266 -14.71 -7.16 26.43
C GLU A 266 -16.02 -7.91 26.15
N GLU A 267 -15.92 -9.22 25.92
CA GLU A 267 -17.07 -10.09 26.00
C GLU A 267 -17.67 -9.88 27.39
N CYS A 268 -18.82 -9.25 27.40
CA CYS A 268 -19.65 -9.12 28.58
C CYS A 268 -19.95 -10.53 29.09
N ARG A 269 -19.11 -11.05 30.01
CA ARG A 269 -19.45 -12.22 30.80
C ARG A 269 -20.55 -11.80 31.72
N THR A 270 -21.77 -12.16 31.37
CA THR A 270 -22.89 -12.17 32.32
C THR A 270 -22.53 -13.09 33.48
N PRO A 271 -22.55 -12.62 34.71
CA PRO A 271 -22.46 -13.52 35.86
C PRO A 271 -23.76 -14.35 35.96
N GLU A 272 -23.58 -15.66 36.14
CA GLU A 272 -24.66 -16.58 36.53
C GLU A 272 -25.23 -16.24 37.92
#